data_296bb34c74a5a08bf63275b00d66ce6e
#
_entry.id   296bb34c74a5a08bf63275b00d66ce6e
#
_cell.length_a   1.000
_cell.length_b   1.000
_cell.length_c   1.000
_cell.angle_alpha   90.00
_cell.angle_beta   90.00
_cell.angle_gamma   90.00
#
_symmetry.space_group_name_H-M   'P 1'
#
loop_
_entity.id
_entity.type
_entity.pdbx_description
1 polymer ?
#
loop_
_entity_poly.entity_id
_entity_poly.type
_entity_poly.pdbx_seq_one_letter_code
_entity_poly.pdbx_strand_id
1 'polypeptide(L)'
;MKFKNYFFAAAMAAALCGCAEQKPANPLFSDFTAPFGIALFEEITIDHFREGMLKGLEEQKAEIEAIINSTEEPTFENTIKVLDQGGELLRKVRGTFGPLSSGSATDETRALQKEMSPIFSAHSDDIYLNPTLFAKVKSVYDNKEKFNLTKEENTVLQNIYDRFVDGGALLNDEQKAELRKLNTELSMLQLQFGQNLTHETNKTFVTVETVEELDGLPQANIDAAAKMAEANGQPGKYMFNMQRPSCNPVLQYCHNRELREKVYNAYYNRGNAGNEYDNKEISRQIVTLRL
;
A
#
# COMPACT_ATOMS: atom_id res chain seq x y z
N MET A 1 -23.57 -47.07 -71.87
CA MET A 1 -23.27 -45.71 -71.32
C MET A 1 -23.21 -45.83 -69.83
N LYS A 2 -22.02 -45.66 -69.22
CA LYS A 2 -21.72 -45.89 -67.82
C LYS A 2 -21.71 -44.58 -67.10
N PHE A 3 -22.61 -44.38 -66.11
CA PHE A 3 -22.55 -43.26 -65.16
C PHE A 3 -21.61 -43.65 -64.01
N LYS A 4 -20.60 -42.83 -63.78
CA LYS A 4 -19.72 -42.92 -62.60
C LYS A 4 -20.28 -42.09 -61.47
N ASN A 5 -20.56 -42.75 -60.35
CA ASN A 5 -20.91 -42.14 -59.10
C ASN A 5 -19.66 -41.53 -58.44
N TYR A 6 -19.69 -40.24 -58.17
CA TYR A 6 -18.72 -39.59 -57.31
C TYR A 6 -19.31 -39.45 -55.91
N PHE A 7 -18.71 -40.21 -54.97
CA PHE A 7 -18.95 -40.06 -53.56
C PHE A 7 -18.26 -38.78 -53.07
N PHE A 8 -19.04 -37.83 -52.60
CA PHE A 8 -18.53 -36.69 -51.83
C PHE A 8 -18.33 -37.12 -50.39
N ALA A 9 -17.10 -37.34 -49.96
CA ALA A 9 -16.74 -37.47 -48.56
C ALA A 9 -16.66 -36.05 -47.97
N ALA A 10 -17.69 -35.65 -47.23
CA ALA A 10 -17.66 -34.43 -46.40
C ALA A 10 -16.81 -34.72 -45.16
N ALA A 11 -15.58 -34.25 -45.14
CA ALA A 11 -14.76 -34.24 -43.95
C ALA A 11 -15.30 -33.17 -42.97
N MET A 12 -15.95 -33.64 -41.91
CA MET A 12 -16.39 -32.83 -40.79
C MET A 12 -15.15 -32.50 -39.93
N ALA A 13 -14.52 -31.36 -40.22
CA ALA A 13 -13.50 -30.81 -39.34
C ALA A 13 -14.21 -30.28 -38.08
N ALA A 14 -14.19 -31.06 -37.02
CA ALA A 14 -14.59 -30.62 -35.71
C ALA A 14 -13.60 -29.54 -35.25
N ALA A 15 -13.95 -28.28 -35.38
CA ALA A 15 -13.26 -27.21 -34.73
C ALA A 15 -13.42 -27.35 -33.21
N LEU A 16 -12.43 -27.94 -32.57
CA LEU A 16 -12.24 -27.85 -31.13
C LEU A 16 -11.88 -26.35 -30.81
N CYS A 17 -12.90 -25.51 -30.78
CA CYS A 17 -12.80 -24.26 -30.02
C CYS A 17 -12.65 -24.65 -28.56
N GLY A 18 -11.41 -24.76 -28.10
CA GLY A 18 -11.10 -24.73 -26.69
C GLY A 18 -11.66 -23.40 -26.15
N CYS A 19 -12.76 -23.47 -25.40
CA CYS A 19 -13.15 -22.39 -24.52
C CYS A 19 -12.00 -22.21 -23.52
N ALA A 20 -11.02 -21.37 -23.86
CA ALA A 20 -10.21 -20.74 -22.81
C ALA A 20 -11.24 -19.98 -21.95
N GLU A 21 -11.45 -20.42 -20.72
CA GLU A 21 -12.17 -19.62 -19.74
C GLU A 21 -11.51 -18.24 -19.74
N GLN A 22 -12.18 -17.27 -20.33
CA GLN A 22 -11.76 -15.89 -20.22
C GLN A 22 -11.83 -15.57 -18.71
N LYS A 23 -10.68 -15.43 -18.06
CA LYS A 23 -10.64 -14.87 -16.71
C LYS A 23 -11.48 -13.61 -16.70
N PRO A 24 -12.40 -13.45 -15.73
CA PRO A 24 -13.15 -12.20 -15.62
C PRO A 24 -12.18 -11.02 -15.65
N ALA A 25 -12.55 -9.97 -16.36
CA ALA A 25 -11.71 -8.78 -16.45
C ALA A 25 -11.45 -8.22 -15.04
N ASN A 26 -10.20 -7.82 -14.77
CA ASN A 26 -9.84 -7.28 -13.47
C ASN A 26 -10.65 -5.99 -13.19
N PRO A 27 -11.46 -5.95 -12.12
CA PRO A 27 -12.32 -4.80 -11.81
C PRO A 27 -11.55 -3.49 -11.59
N LEU A 28 -10.26 -3.57 -11.27
CA LEU A 28 -9.41 -2.40 -11.06
C LEU A 28 -9.03 -1.67 -12.35
N PHE A 29 -9.27 -2.27 -13.53
CA PHE A 29 -8.94 -1.65 -14.83
C PHE A 29 -10.07 -0.79 -15.42
N SER A 30 -11.24 -0.81 -14.80
CA SER A 30 -12.40 0.01 -15.20
C SER A 30 -12.81 0.94 -14.06
N ASP A 31 -13.60 1.97 -14.39
CA ASP A 31 -14.17 2.85 -13.38
C ASP A 31 -15.10 2.08 -12.43
N PHE A 32 -15.10 2.47 -11.17
CA PHE A 32 -16.02 1.90 -10.19
C PHE A 32 -17.42 2.46 -10.42
N THR A 33 -18.36 1.57 -10.71
CA THR A 33 -19.75 1.93 -11.06
C THR A 33 -20.70 1.98 -9.87
N ALA A 34 -20.26 1.57 -8.70
CA ALA A 34 -21.05 1.67 -7.48
C ALA A 34 -21.28 3.13 -7.08
N PRO A 35 -22.34 3.45 -6.30
CA PRO A 35 -22.60 4.81 -5.84
C PRO A 35 -21.35 5.44 -5.20
N PHE A 36 -21.09 6.70 -5.52
CA PHE A 36 -19.90 7.46 -5.09
C PHE A 36 -18.55 6.94 -5.60
N GLY A 37 -18.53 6.08 -6.63
CA GLY A 37 -17.27 5.52 -7.17
C GLY A 37 -16.53 4.61 -6.18
N ILE A 38 -17.26 3.89 -5.33
CA ILE A 38 -16.67 3.00 -4.33
C ILE A 38 -16.31 1.67 -4.99
N ALA A 39 -15.12 1.13 -4.64
CA ALA A 39 -14.71 -0.20 -5.07
C ALA A 39 -15.59 -1.29 -4.44
N LEU A 40 -16.06 -2.24 -5.25
CA LEU A 40 -16.78 -3.43 -4.76
C LEU A 40 -15.74 -4.46 -4.32
N PHE A 41 -15.34 -4.42 -3.07
CA PHE A 41 -14.27 -5.25 -2.51
C PHE A 41 -14.58 -6.75 -2.58
N GLU A 42 -15.86 -7.14 -2.60
CA GLU A 42 -16.27 -8.54 -2.77
C GLU A 42 -15.88 -9.12 -4.15
N GLU A 43 -15.69 -8.27 -5.15
CA GLU A 43 -15.31 -8.66 -6.51
C GLU A 43 -13.80 -8.60 -6.75
N ILE A 44 -13.03 -8.03 -5.80
CA ILE A 44 -11.61 -7.76 -5.96
C ILE A 44 -10.80 -8.78 -5.15
N THR A 45 -10.00 -9.59 -5.85
CA THR A 45 -9.10 -10.56 -5.22
C THR A 45 -7.68 -9.98 -5.01
N ILE A 46 -6.86 -10.68 -4.23
CA ILE A 46 -5.43 -10.34 -4.06
C ILE A 46 -4.68 -10.40 -5.40
N ASP A 47 -5.01 -11.35 -6.27
CA ASP A 47 -4.41 -11.43 -7.61
C ASP A 47 -4.81 -10.25 -8.50
N HIS A 48 -6.03 -9.72 -8.38
CA HIS A 48 -6.43 -8.49 -9.06
C HIS A 48 -5.58 -7.30 -8.60
N PHE A 49 -5.29 -7.18 -7.31
CA PHE A 49 -4.39 -6.13 -6.81
C PHE A 49 -2.96 -6.30 -7.32
N ARG A 50 -2.41 -7.53 -7.30
CA ARG A 50 -1.06 -7.81 -7.82
C ARG A 50 -0.96 -7.41 -9.29
N GLU A 51 -1.87 -7.90 -10.12
CA GLU A 51 -1.94 -7.60 -11.55
C GLU A 51 -2.09 -6.09 -11.80
N GLY A 52 -3.00 -5.44 -11.06
CA GLY A 52 -3.25 -4.02 -11.17
C GLY A 52 -2.03 -3.17 -10.78
N MET A 53 -1.29 -3.55 -9.72
CA MET A 53 -0.05 -2.88 -9.32
C MET A 53 1.04 -3.03 -10.37
N LEU A 54 1.26 -4.24 -10.88
CA LEU A 54 2.30 -4.50 -11.90
C LEU A 54 1.99 -3.76 -13.19
N LYS A 55 0.74 -3.79 -13.66
CA LYS A 55 0.31 -3.05 -14.85
C LYS A 55 0.42 -1.54 -14.65
N GLY A 56 0.00 -1.04 -13.50
CA GLY A 56 0.11 0.39 -13.19
C GLY A 56 1.57 0.88 -13.12
N LEU A 57 2.50 0.04 -12.66
CA LEU A 57 3.95 0.31 -12.72
C LEU A 57 4.46 0.36 -14.16
N GLU A 58 4.02 -0.58 -15.01
CA GLU A 58 4.38 -0.62 -16.43
C GLU A 58 3.87 0.62 -17.18
N GLU A 59 2.61 1.00 -16.97
CA GLU A 59 2.01 2.19 -17.58
C GLU A 59 2.75 3.46 -17.14
N GLN A 60 2.98 3.65 -15.84
CA GLN A 60 3.71 4.82 -15.33
C GLN A 60 5.16 4.86 -15.85
N LYS A 61 5.82 3.71 -15.97
CA LYS A 61 7.16 3.65 -16.56
C LYS A 61 7.15 4.13 -18.00
N ALA A 62 6.17 3.71 -18.80
CA ALA A 62 6.01 4.15 -20.19
C ALA A 62 5.76 5.68 -20.28
N GLU A 63 4.95 6.24 -19.39
CA GLU A 63 4.73 7.69 -19.29
C GLU A 63 6.02 8.45 -18.99
N ILE A 64 6.82 7.96 -18.03
CA ILE A 64 8.13 8.52 -17.67
C ILE A 64 9.11 8.43 -18.84
N GLU A 65 9.18 7.28 -19.52
CA GLU A 65 10.03 7.08 -20.69
C GLU A 65 9.64 8.02 -21.85
N ALA A 66 8.35 8.30 -22.04
CA ALA A 66 7.89 9.27 -23.02
C ALA A 66 8.41 10.69 -22.71
N ILE A 67 8.42 11.11 -21.45
CA ILE A 67 9.02 12.39 -21.04
C ILE A 67 10.52 12.39 -21.33
N ILE A 68 11.24 11.33 -20.90
CA ILE A 68 12.70 11.21 -21.06
C ILE A 68 13.12 11.28 -22.54
N ASN A 69 12.39 10.59 -23.40
CA ASN A 69 12.71 10.46 -24.83
C ASN A 69 12.18 11.61 -25.69
N SER A 70 11.34 12.48 -25.14
CA SER A 70 10.86 13.65 -25.87
C SER A 70 12.01 14.59 -26.26
N THR A 71 12.03 15.01 -27.52
CA THR A 71 12.98 16.02 -28.05
C THR A 71 12.47 17.45 -27.93
N GLU A 72 11.26 17.63 -27.45
CA GLU A 72 10.66 18.95 -27.23
C GLU A 72 11.32 19.65 -26.05
N GLU A 73 11.38 20.99 -26.10
CA GLU A 73 11.82 21.79 -24.99
C GLU A 73 10.93 21.53 -23.75
N PRO A 74 11.52 21.25 -22.58
CA PRO A 74 10.76 21.02 -21.36
C PRO A 74 9.94 22.25 -20.96
N THR A 75 8.64 22.04 -20.72
CA THR A 75 7.70 23.05 -20.25
C THR A 75 6.94 22.53 -19.03
N PHE A 76 6.21 23.43 -18.36
CA PHE A 76 5.31 23.02 -17.30
C PHE A 76 4.30 21.95 -17.78
N GLU A 77 3.69 22.18 -18.94
CA GLU A 77 2.65 21.30 -19.50
C GLU A 77 3.18 19.92 -19.92
N ASN A 78 4.30 19.86 -20.65
CA ASN A 78 4.80 18.59 -21.19
C ASN A 78 5.73 17.81 -20.24
N THR A 79 6.12 18.39 -19.10
CA THR A 79 7.03 17.75 -18.16
C THR A 79 6.42 17.68 -16.75
N ILE A 80 6.13 18.83 -16.13
CA ILE A 80 5.70 18.87 -14.72
C ILE A 80 4.29 18.34 -14.55
N LYS A 81 3.36 18.82 -15.36
CA LYS A 81 1.96 18.38 -15.31
C LYS A 81 1.79 16.90 -15.67
N VAL A 82 2.56 16.41 -16.64
CA VAL A 82 2.57 14.98 -16.97
C VAL A 82 3.10 14.13 -15.82
N LEU A 83 4.16 14.58 -15.14
CA LEU A 83 4.68 13.92 -13.93
C LEU A 83 3.67 13.93 -12.78
N ASP A 84 2.99 15.05 -12.55
CA ASP A 84 2.00 15.19 -11.48
C ASP A 84 0.77 14.31 -11.70
N GLN A 85 0.28 14.25 -12.94
CA GLN A 85 -0.91 13.51 -13.31
C GLN A 85 -0.63 12.03 -13.65
N GLY A 86 0.60 11.68 -13.97
CA GLY A 86 1.00 10.31 -14.36
C GLY A 86 0.75 9.23 -13.31
N GLY A 87 0.73 7.97 -13.73
CA GLY A 87 0.52 6.81 -12.86
C GLY A 87 -0.89 6.68 -12.30
N GLU A 88 -1.91 7.05 -13.06
CA GLU A 88 -3.31 7.04 -12.62
C GLU A 88 -3.76 5.64 -12.16
N LEU A 89 -3.51 4.61 -12.96
CA LEU A 89 -3.86 3.23 -12.61
C LEU A 89 -3.15 2.81 -11.32
N LEU A 90 -1.86 3.09 -11.19
CA LEU A 90 -1.10 2.74 -9.99
C LEU A 90 -1.64 3.44 -8.74
N ARG A 91 -1.97 4.74 -8.84
CA ARG A 91 -2.60 5.49 -7.73
C ARG A 91 -3.94 4.90 -7.34
N LYS A 92 -4.80 4.57 -8.32
CA LYS A 92 -6.11 3.96 -8.11
C LYS A 92 -5.97 2.62 -7.38
N VAL A 93 -5.13 1.73 -7.89
CA VAL A 93 -4.93 0.39 -7.31
C VAL A 93 -4.37 0.47 -5.90
N ARG A 94 -3.33 1.28 -5.69
CA ARG A 94 -2.73 1.48 -4.35
C ARG A 94 -3.68 2.18 -3.39
N GLY A 95 -4.43 3.16 -3.86
CA GLY A 95 -5.45 3.86 -3.08
C GLY A 95 -6.59 2.95 -2.63
N THR A 96 -6.95 1.96 -3.45
CA THR A 96 -7.95 0.92 -3.10
C THR A 96 -7.35 -0.13 -2.14
N PHE A 97 -6.10 -0.55 -2.36
CA PHE A 97 -5.43 -1.55 -1.53
C PHE A 97 -5.05 -1.03 -0.12
N GLY A 98 -4.69 0.24 0.00
CA GLY A 98 -4.22 0.84 1.26
C GLY A 98 -5.21 0.67 2.43
N PRO A 99 -6.48 1.11 2.30
CA PRO A 99 -7.51 0.91 3.32
C PRO A 99 -7.76 -0.57 3.64
N LEU A 100 -7.78 -1.45 2.62
CA LEU A 100 -7.94 -2.89 2.82
C LEU A 100 -6.80 -3.46 3.66
N SER A 101 -5.56 -3.16 3.31
CA SER A 101 -4.38 -3.68 3.99
C SER A 101 -4.16 -3.11 5.40
N SER A 102 -4.73 -1.95 5.72
CA SER A 102 -4.63 -1.34 7.04
C SER A 102 -5.83 -1.66 7.95
N GLY A 103 -7.04 -1.77 7.39
CA GLY A 103 -8.28 -1.99 8.14
C GLY A 103 -8.71 -3.45 8.26
N SER A 104 -8.37 -4.27 7.25
CA SER A 104 -8.75 -5.69 7.16
C SER A 104 -7.57 -6.56 6.71
N ALA A 105 -6.40 -6.36 7.33
CA ALA A 105 -5.17 -7.05 6.97
C ALA A 105 -5.29 -8.56 7.17
N THR A 106 -5.09 -9.33 6.10
CA THR A 106 -4.97 -10.79 6.08
C THR A 106 -3.51 -11.20 5.83
N ASP A 107 -3.20 -12.49 5.94
CA ASP A 107 -1.87 -12.99 5.61
C ASP A 107 -1.55 -12.78 4.12
N GLU A 108 -2.55 -12.88 3.26
CA GLU A 108 -2.42 -12.63 1.81
C GLU A 108 -2.12 -11.16 1.51
N THR A 109 -2.81 -10.20 2.16
CA THR A 109 -2.51 -8.77 1.98
C THR A 109 -1.10 -8.44 2.48
N ARG A 110 -0.66 -9.03 3.59
CA ARG A 110 0.71 -8.86 4.12
C ARG A 110 1.76 -9.45 3.18
N ALA A 111 1.49 -10.63 2.61
CA ALA A 111 2.37 -11.25 1.63
C ALA A 111 2.51 -10.37 0.37
N LEU A 112 1.40 -9.84 -0.16
CA LEU A 112 1.44 -8.92 -1.31
C LEU A 112 2.19 -7.62 -0.98
N GLN A 113 2.00 -7.05 0.21
CA GLN A 113 2.78 -5.88 0.64
C GLN A 113 4.28 -6.17 0.63
N LYS A 114 4.69 -7.35 1.15
CA LYS A 114 6.09 -7.77 1.20
C LYS A 114 6.67 -7.97 -0.19
N GLU A 115 5.90 -8.58 -1.11
CA GLU A 115 6.27 -8.78 -2.50
C GLU A 115 6.47 -7.44 -3.23
N MET A 116 5.51 -6.52 -3.08
CA MET A 116 5.49 -5.28 -3.85
C MET A 116 6.39 -4.16 -3.29
N SER A 117 6.72 -4.19 -2.00
CA SER A 117 7.49 -3.12 -1.35
C SER A 117 8.84 -2.84 -2.02
N PRO A 118 9.73 -3.82 -2.29
CA PRO A 118 10.99 -3.57 -2.99
C PRO A 118 10.78 -3.13 -4.45
N ILE A 119 9.71 -3.59 -5.11
CA ILE A 119 9.38 -3.21 -6.49
C ILE A 119 8.99 -1.73 -6.54
N PHE A 120 8.16 -1.26 -5.61
CA PHE A 120 7.80 0.16 -5.50
C PHE A 120 9.01 1.04 -5.14
N SER A 121 9.90 0.56 -4.28
CA SER A 121 11.14 1.27 -3.95
C SER A 121 12.02 1.44 -5.17
N ALA A 122 12.27 0.36 -5.91
CA ALA A 122 13.07 0.40 -7.13
C ALA A 122 12.44 1.32 -8.20
N HIS A 123 11.12 1.25 -8.39
CA HIS A 123 10.40 2.11 -9.34
C HIS A 123 10.51 3.59 -8.95
N SER A 124 10.39 3.91 -7.66
CA SER A 124 10.59 5.28 -7.16
C SER A 124 12.01 5.77 -7.44
N ASP A 125 13.01 4.94 -7.20
CA ASP A 125 14.40 5.27 -7.48
C ASP A 125 14.67 5.45 -8.97
N ASP A 126 14.01 4.68 -9.84
CA ASP A 126 14.10 4.82 -11.31
C ASP A 126 13.56 6.17 -11.80
N ILE A 127 12.62 6.76 -11.08
CA ILE A 127 12.10 8.09 -11.36
C ILE A 127 13.04 9.16 -10.78
N TYR A 128 13.23 9.16 -9.45
CA TYR A 128 13.85 10.31 -8.75
C TYR A 128 15.38 10.35 -8.88
N LEU A 129 16.04 9.24 -9.20
CA LEU A 129 17.48 9.19 -9.46
C LEU A 129 17.83 9.30 -10.95
N ASN A 130 16.84 9.45 -11.84
CA ASN A 130 17.06 9.55 -13.27
C ASN A 130 17.66 10.92 -13.67
N PRO A 131 18.87 10.99 -14.19
CA PRO A 131 19.53 12.25 -14.49
C PRO A 131 18.89 13.01 -15.65
N THR A 132 18.37 12.29 -16.67
CA THR A 132 17.74 12.90 -17.83
C THR A 132 16.39 13.53 -17.46
N LEU A 133 15.59 12.80 -16.67
CA LEU A 133 14.31 13.30 -16.18
C LEU A 133 14.53 14.52 -15.27
N PHE A 134 15.48 14.43 -14.35
CA PHE A 134 15.83 15.56 -13.47
C PHE A 134 16.30 16.78 -14.25
N ALA A 135 17.13 16.60 -15.29
CA ALA A 135 17.56 17.72 -16.13
C ALA A 135 16.38 18.47 -16.78
N LYS A 136 15.34 17.73 -17.22
CA LYS A 136 14.11 18.34 -17.76
C LYS A 136 13.32 19.08 -16.69
N VAL A 137 13.11 18.48 -15.52
CA VAL A 137 12.44 19.12 -14.38
C VAL A 137 13.19 20.41 -13.96
N LYS A 138 14.52 20.31 -13.86
CA LYS A 138 15.38 21.44 -13.51
C LYS A 138 15.32 22.54 -14.56
N SER A 139 15.26 22.20 -15.85
CA SER A 139 15.12 23.20 -16.92
C SER A 139 13.83 24.00 -16.78
N VAL A 140 12.70 23.34 -16.47
CA VAL A 140 11.43 24.04 -16.21
C VAL A 140 11.53 24.90 -14.95
N TYR A 141 12.12 24.39 -13.89
CA TYR A 141 12.29 25.08 -12.61
C TYR A 141 13.12 26.35 -12.75
N ASP A 142 14.29 26.27 -13.42
CA ASP A 142 15.20 27.42 -13.62
C ASP A 142 14.59 28.49 -14.53
N ASN A 143 13.66 28.11 -15.40
CA ASN A 143 12.99 29.00 -16.35
C ASN A 143 11.53 29.33 -16.00
N LYS A 144 11.09 29.06 -14.77
CA LYS A 144 9.67 29.17 -14.35
C LYS A 144 9.03 30.52 -14.66
N GLU A 145 9.79 31.59 -14.63
CA GLU A 145 9.31 32.94 -14.95
C GLU A 145 8.81 33.10 -16.41
N LYS A 146 9.18 32.16 -17.31
CA LYS A 146 8.77 32.19 -18.71
C LYS A 146 7.36 31.59 -18.93
N PHE A 147 6.81 30.87 -17.94
CA PHE A 147 5.60 30.07 -18.12
C PHE A 147 4.33 30.72 -17.58
N ASN A 148 4.41 31.91 -16.95
CA ASN A 148 3.26 32.61 -16.33
C ASN A 148 2.40 31.70 -15.44
N LEU A 149 3.05 30.88 -14.61
CA LEU A 149 2.40 29.88 -13.76
C LEU A 149 1.51 30.54 -12.70
N THR A 150 0.37 29.94 -12.40
CA THR A 150 -0.44 30.28 -11.24
C THR A 150 0.32 29.95 -9.95
N LYS A 151 -0.22 30.38 -8.80
CA LYS A 151 0.37 30.07 -7.50
C LYS A 151 0.39 28.55 -7.23
N GLU A 152 -0.68 27.86 -7.60
CA GLU A 152 -0.84 26.41 -7.49
C GLU A 152 0.19 25.68 -8.36
N GLU A 153 0.34 26.07 -9.61
CA GLU A 153 1.30 25.46 -10.53
C GLU A 153 2.75 25.70 -10.08
N ASN A 154 3.06 26.87 -9.57
CA ASN A 154 4.36 27.14 -8.95
C ASN A 154 4.62 26.22 -7.75
N THR A 155 3.60 25.97 -6.92
CA THR A 155 3.71 25.04 -5.79
C THR A 155 3.93 23.59 -6.26
N VAL A 156 3.22 23.14 -7.30
CA VAL A 156 3.43 21.81 -7.90
C VAL A 156 4.85 21.68 -8.44
N LEU A 157 5.32 22.66 -9.22
CA LEU A 157 6.69 22.68 -9.75
C LEU A 157 7.74 22.63 -8.62
N GLN A 158 7.59 23.45 -7.58
CA GLN A 158 8.48 23.44 -6.42
C GLN A 158 8.51 22.07 -5.74
N ASN A 159 7.33 21.50 -5.45
CA ASN A 159 7.23 20.21 -4.79
C ASN A 159 7.85 19.06 -5.61
N ILE A 160 7.68 19.08 -6.94
CA ILE A 160 8.30 18.08 -7.81
C ILE A 160 9.82 18.25 -7.81
N TYR A 161 10.32 19.48 -7.97
CA TYR A 161 11.74 19.75 -7.94
C TYR A 161 12.38 19.30 -6.61
N ASP A 162 11.77 19.69 -5.48
CA ASP A 162 12.25 19.31 -4.15
C ASP A 162 12.26 17.78 -3.96
N ARG A 163 11.24 17.07 -4.44
CA ARG A 163 11.22 15.60 -4.41
C ARG A 163 12.39 14.95 -5.16
N PHE A 164 12.82 15.53 -6.29
CA PHE A 164 14.00 15.05 -7.00
C PHE A 164 15.28 15.33 -6.21
N VAL A 165 15.42 16.53 -5.65
CA VAL A 165 16.59 16.91 -4.85
C VAL A 165 16.70 16.06 -3.60
N ASP A 166 15.61 15.96 -2.82
CA ASP A 166 15.54 15.16 -1.60
C ASP A 166 15.68 13.66 -1.90
N GLY A 167 15.20 13.22 -3.07
CA GLY A 167 15.32 11.85 -3.56
C GLY A 167 16.73 11.47 -4.03
N GLY A 168 17.68 12.44 -4.08
CA GLY A 168 19.07 12.16 -4.41
C GLY A 168 19.46 12.45 -5.86
N ALA A 169 18.68 13.23 -6.62
CA ALA A 169 18.98 13.55 -8.02
C ALA A 169 20.35 14.20 -8.22
N LEU A 170 20.84 14.95 -7.22
CA LEU A 170 22.14 15.65 -7.26
C LEU A 170 23.34 14.76 -6.90
N LEU A 171 23.13 13.55 -6.43
CA LEU A 171 24.17 12.59 -6.10
C LEU A 171 24.90 12.10 -7.37
N ASN A 172 26.17 11.70 -7.22
CA ASN A 172 26.88 11.00 -8.28
C ASN A 172 26.41 9.54 -8.44
N ASP A 173 26.85 8.86 -9.48
CA ASP A 173 26.34 7.50 -9.82
C ASP A 173 26.68 6.47 -8.74
N GLU A 174 27.83 6.55 -8.08
CA GLU A 174 28.22 5.67 -6.99
C GLU A 174 27.31 5.87 -5.77
N GLN A 175 27.07 7.13 -5.39
CA GLN A 175 26.15 7.50 -4.30
C GLN A 175 24.70 7.10 -4.61
N LYS A 176 24.24 7.26 -5.86
CA LYS A 176 22.92 6.79 -6.31
C LYS A 176 22.78 5.28 -6.21
N ALA A 177 23.83 4.53 -6.59
CA ALA A 177 23.83 3.07 -6.47
C ALA A 177 23.75 2.61 -5.01
N GLU A 178 24.43 3.32 -4.11
CA GLU A 178 24.34 3.05 -2.67
C GLU A 178 22.96 3.42 -2.11
N LEU A 179 22.43 4.60 -2.46
CA LEU A 179 21.11 5.04 -2.02
C LEU A 179 20.00 4.05 -2.42
N ARG A 180 20.05 3.45 -3.63
CA ARG A 180 19.12 2.40 -4.05
C ARG A 180 19.11 1.20 -3.12
N LYS A 181 20.28 0.75 -2.65
CA LYS A 181 20.37 -0.36 -1.69
C LYS A 181 19.74 0.03 -0.35
N LEU A 182 20.10 1.22 0.15
CA LEU A 182 19.55 1.75 1.41
C LEU A 182 18.03 1.91 1.34
N ASN A 183 17.47 2.43 0.25
CA ASN A 183 16.04 2.60 0.05
C ASN A 183 15.31 1.23 0.04
N THR A 184 15.88 0.23 -0.64
CA THR A 184 15.32 -1.12 -0.66
C THR A 184 15.30 -1.72 0.75
N GLU A 185 16.39 -1.63 1.50
CA GLU A 185 16.49 -2.13 2.87
C GLU A 185 15.52 -1.38 3.80
N LEU A 186 15.49 -0.05 3.75
CA LEU A 186 14.57 0.78 4.52
C LEU A 186 13.12 0.43 4.25
N SER A 187 12.75 0.20 2.98
CA SER A 187 11.37 -0.14 2.62
C SER A 187 10.91 -1.43 3.29
N MET A 188 11.79 -2.44 3.37
CA MET A 188 11.50 -3.72 4.00
C MET A 188 11.45 -3.61 5.53
N LEU A 189 12.38 -2.88 6.13
CA LEU A 189 12.39 -2.65 7.58
C LEU A 189 11.16 -1.85 8.06
N GLN A 190 10.76 -0.83 7.32
CA GLN A 190 9.56 -0.04 7.63
C GLN A 190 8.28 -0.89 7.51
N LEU A 191 8.20 -1.74 6.49
CA LEU A 191 7.09 -2.67 6.32
C LEU A 191 7.04 -3.66 7.49
N GLN A 192 8.17 -4.28 7.84
CA GLN A 192 8.28 -5.22 8.96
C GLN A 192 7.87 -4.56 10.28
N PHE A 193 8.36 -3.33 10.53
CA PHE A 193 7.98 -2.54 11.71
C PHE A 193 6.47 -2.37 11.82
N GLY A 194 5.82 -1.97 10.72
CA GLY A 194 4.37 -1.76 10.69
C GLY A 194 3.58 -3.05 10.88
N GLN A 195 4.02 -4.15 10.27
CA GLN A 195 3.39 -5.46 10.40
C GLN A 195 3.50 -6.01 11.82
N ASN A 196 4.68 -5.91 12.45
CA ASN A 196 4.88 -6.31 13.84
C ASN A 196 3.96 -5.54 14.79
N LEU A 197 3.90 -4.20 14.64
CA LEU A 197 3.05 -3.36 15.46
C LEU A 197 1.56 -3.70 15.28
N THR A 198 1.14 -3.96 14.05
CA THR A 198 -0.26 -4.37 13.75
C THR A 198 -0.56 -5.73 14.37
N HIS A 199 0.37 -6.67 14.29
CA HIS A 199 0.21 -7.99 14.88
C HIS A 199 0.03 -7.91 16.39
N GLU A 200 0.91 -7.20 17.10
CA GLU A 200 0.79 -7.02 18.54
C GLU A 200 -0.49 -6.27 18.95
N THR A 201 -0.88 -5.25 18.17
CA THR A 201 -2.14 -4.54 18.42
C THR A 201 -3.36 -5.46 18.42
N ASN A 202 -3.35 -6.49 17.56
CA ASN A 202 -4.48 -7.39 17.39
C ASN A 202 -4.39 -8.64 18.29
N LYS A 203 -3.21 -9.06 18.69
CA LYS A 203 -2.96 -10.33 19.38
C LYS A 203 -2.55 -10.19 20.84
N THR A 204 -2.26 -8.97 21.30
CA THR A 204 -2.04 -8.71 22.73
C THR A 204 -3.37 -8.44 23.39
N PHE A 205 -3.67 -9.21 24.45
CA PHE A 205 -4.92 -9.09 25.19
C PHE A 205 -4.65 -8.84 26.68
N VAL A 206 -5.50 -8.02 27.29
CA VAL A 206 -5.67 -7.95 28.74
C VAL A 206 -6.99 -8.63 29.09
N THR A 207 -6.90 -9.70 29.87
CA THR A 207 -8.07 -10.48 30.32
C THR A 207 -8.46 -10.10 31.74
N VAL A 208 -9.75 -9.99 31.99
CA VAL A 208 -10.36 -9.65 33.27
C VAL A 208 -11.35 -10.76 33.64
N GLU A 209 -11.33 -11.18 34.90
CA GLU A 209 -12.09 -12.34 35.34
C GLU A 209 -13.54 -11.99 35.71
N THR A 210 -13.77 -10.80 36.29
CA THR A 210 -15.09 -10.44 36.84
C THR A 210 -15.56 -9.07 36.31
N VAL A 211 -16.87 -8.86 36.29
CA VAL A 211 -17.47 -7.60 35.86
C VAL A 211 -17.22 -6.44 36.85
N GLU A 212 -17.05 -6.74 38.14
CA GLU A 212 -16.74 -5.78 39.18
C GLU A 212 -15.44 -5.03 38.93
N GLU A 213 -14.45 -5.72 38.31
CA GLU A 213 -13.19 -5.11 37.93
C GLU A 213 -13.33 -4.06 36.80
N LEU A 214 -14.48 -4.05 36.12
CA LEU A 214 -14.82 -3.15 35.01
C LEU A 214 -15.66 -1.95 35.42
N ASP A 215 -15.81 -1.70 36.74
CA ASP A 215 -16.56 -0.59 37.27
C ASP A 215 -16.17 0.75 36.62
N GLY A 216 -17.16 1.53 36.21
CA GLY A 216 -17.00 2.77 35.47
C GLY A 216 -17.01 2.64 33.94
N LEU A 217 -16.89 1.43 33.37
CA LEU A 217 -17.01 1.26 31.92
C LEU A 217 -18.46 1.34 31.46
N PRO A 218 -18.71 1.96 30.26
CA PRO A 218 -20.03 1.88 29.62
C PRO A 218 -20.41 0.43 29.30
N GLN A 219 -21.69 0.08 29.46
CA GLN A 219 -22.17 -1.29 29.24
C GLN A 219 -21.80 -1.86 27.85
N ALA A 220 -21.89 -1.05 26.80
CA ALA A 220 -21.53 -1.48 25.45
C ALA A 220 -20.07 -1.94 25.33
N ASN A 221 -19.15 -1.37 26.12
CA ASN A 221 -17.74 -1.78 26.14
C ASN A 221 -17.56 -3.08 26.94
N ILE A 222 -18.34 -3.28 28.01
CA ILE A 222 -18.36 -4.53 28.77
C ILE A 222 -18.87 -5.68 27.88
N ASP A 223 -19.98 -5.45 27.17
CA ASP A 223 -20.58 -6.45 26.27
C ASP A 223 -19.61 -6.80 25.11
N ALA A 224 -18.90 -5.81 24.56
CA ALA A 224 -17.90 -6.03 23.53
C ALA A 224 -16.70 -6.83 24.06
N ALA A 225 -16.26 -6.57 25.28
CA ALA A 225 -15.16 -7.32 25.91
C ALA A 225 -15.56 -8.77 26.23
N ALA A 226 -16.81 -9.03 26.64
CA ALA A 226 -17.35 -10.37 26.85
C ALA A 226 -17.39 -11.16 25.53
N LYS A 227 -17.90 -10.56 24.44
CA LYS A 227 -17.91 -11.17 23.09
C LYS A 227 -16.50 -11.46 22.59
N MET A 228 -15.56 -10.59 22.85
CA MET A 228 -14.16 -10.80 22.49
C MET A 228 -13.56 -11.99 23.25
N ALA A 229 -13.85 -12.14 24.54
CA ALA A 229 -13.42 -13.26 25.35
C ALA A 229 -14.02 -14.59 24.84
N GLU A 230 -15.32 -14.60 24.54
CA GLU A 230 -16.01 -15.76 23.96
C GLU A 230 -15.38 -16.20 22.62
N ALA A 231 -15.14 -15.23 21.71
CA ALA A 231 -14.51 -15.46 20.42
C ALA A 231 -13.06 -15.99 20.54
N ASN A 232 -12.39 -15.73 21.66
CA ASN A 232 -11.04 -16.23 21.96
C ASN A 232 -11.03 -17.45 22.92
N GLY A 233 -12.16 -18.16 23.07
CA GLY A 233 -12.26 -19.40 23.83
C GLY A 233 -12.22 -19.21 25.36
N GLN A 234 -12.53 -18.03 25.87
CA GLN A 234 -12.61 -17.69 27.30
C GLN A 234 -14.00 -17.18 27.72
N PRO A 235 -15.05 -17.98 27.51
CA PRO A 235 -16.40 -17.56 27.87
C PRO A 235 -16.51 -17.27 29.38
N GLY A 236 -17.28 -16.22 29.72
CA GLY A 236 -17.46 -15.79 31.11
C GLY A 236 -16.40 -14.81 31.61
N LYS A 237 -15.38 -14.51 30.80
CA LYS A 237 -14.39 -13.46 31.07
C LYS A 237 -14.60 -12.24 30.17
N TYR A 238 -13.74 -11.25 30.32
CA TYR A 238 -13.72 -10.02 29.52
C TYR A 238 -12.32 -9.82 28.95
N MET A 239 -12.22 -9.55 27.65
CA MET A 239 -10.93 -9.35 26.98
C MET A 239 -10.87 -8.01 26.25
N PHE A 240 -9.72 -7.36 26.34
CA PHE A 240 -9.44 -6.10 25.66
C PHE A 240 -8.19 -6.29 24.81
N ASN A 241 -8.28 -6.07 23.50
CA ASN A 241 -7.09 -5.99 22.64
C ASN A 241 -6.57 -4.54 22.63
N MET A 242 -5.43 -4.33 21.96
CA MET A 242 -4.77 -3.01 21.93
C MET A 242 -5.26 -2.11 20.81
N GLN A 243 -6.39 -2.42 20.18
CA GLN A 243 -7.09 -1.49 19.29
C GLN A 243 -7.75 -0.37 20.08
N ARG A 244 -7.68 0.87 19.58
CA ARG A 244 -8.20 2.05 20.29
C ARG A 244 -9.65 1.95 20.76
N PRO A 245 -10.61 1.41 19.97
CA PRO A 245 -11.98 1.24 20.44
C PRO A 245 -12.12 0.29 21.64
N SER A 246 -11.18 -0.64 21.81
CA SER A 246 -11.15 -1.59 22.91
C SER A 246 -10.42 -1.04 24.15
N CYS A 247 -9.19 -0.54 23.97
CA CYS A 247 -8.35 -0.13 25.11
C CYS A 247 -8.67 1.29 25.64
N ASN A 248 -9.02 2.25 24.77
CA ASN A 248 -9.24 3.64 25.20
C ASN A 248 -10.38 3.80 26.22
N PRO A 249 -11.56 3.14 26.09
CA PRO A 249 -12.59 3.23 27.10
C PRO A 249 -12.12 2.78 28.50
N VAL A 250 -11.27 1.74 28.57
CA VAL A 250 -10.69 1.30 29.85
C VAL A 250 -9.85 2.41 30.46
N LEU A 251 -8.98 3.05 29.66
CA LEU A 251 -8.13 4.14 30.15
C LEU A 251 -8.89 5.38 30.56
N GLN A 252 -10.04 5.64 29.93
CA GLN A 252 -10.85 6.86 30.17
C GLN A 252 -11.86 6.72 31.30
N TYR A 253 -12.53 5.56 31.40
CA TYR A 253 -13.73 5.42 32.24
C TYR A 253 -13.58 4.42 33.37
N CYS A 254 -12.71 3.39 33.25
CA CYS A 254 -12.62 2.37 34.29
C CYS A 254 -12.08 2.96 35.60
N HIS A 255 -12.76 2.70 36.71
CA HIS A 255 -12.32 3.16 38.03
C HIS A 255 -11.18 2.33 38.59
N ASN A 256 -11.02 1.07 38.13
CA ASN A 256 -9.92 0.18 38.55
C ASN A 256 -8.58 0.66 38.00
N ARG A 257 -7.76 1.24 38.89
CA ARG A 257 -6.45 1.79 38.51
C ARG A 257 -5.47 0.72 38.01
N GLU A 258 -5.48 -0.47 38.60
CA GLU A 258 -4.59 -1.56 38.23
C GLU A 258 -4.91 -2.07 36.81
N LEU A 259 -6.20 -2.14 36.47
CA LEU A 259 -6.61 -2.50 35.11
C LEU A 259 -6.18 -1.43 34.10
N ARG A 260 -6.35 -0.15 34.43
CA ARG A 260 -5.87 0.94 33.56
C ARG A 260 -4.34 0.85 33.35
N GLU A 261 -3.57 0.56 34.39
CA GLU A 261 -2.12 0.39 34.29
C GLU A 261 -1.74 -0.80 33.42
N LYS A 262 -2.41 -1.95 33.57
CA LYS A 262 -2.20 -3.13 32.71
C LYS A 262 -2.44 -2.81 31.24
N VAL A 263 -3.59 -2.18 30.95
CA VAL A 263 -3.95 -1.80 29.57
C VAL A 263 -2.99 -0.74 29.02
N TYR A 264 -2.61 0.26 29.83
CA TYR A 264 -1.63 1.27 29.44
C TYR A 264 -0.28 0.62 29.06
N ASN A 265 0.25 -0.23 29.93
CA ASN A 265 1.53 -0.91 29.67
C ASN A 265 1.45 -1.82 28.45
N ALA A 266 0.38 -2.57 28.26
CA ALA A 266 0.16 -3.42 27.10
C ALA A 266 0.10 -2.58 25.80
N TYR A 267 -0.56 -1.42 25.83
CA TYR A 267 -0.67 -0.54 24.68
C TYR A 267 0.66 0.14 24.31
N TYR A 268 1.36 0.72 25.28
CA TYR A 268 2.56 1.52 25.02
C TYR A 268 3.83 0.69 24.84
N ASN A 269 3.82 -0.59 25.23
CA ASN A 269 4.93 -1.50 24.99
C ASN A 269 4.77 -2.37 23.73
N ARG A 270 3.81 -2.06 22.86
CA ARG A 270 3.72 -2.77 21.57
C ARG A 270 4.99 -2.52 20.75
N GLY A 271 5.56 -3.59 20.19
CA GLY A 271 6.84 -3.56 19.51
C GLY A 271 8.05 -3.47 20.46
N ASN A 272 7.84 -3.64 21.77
CA ASN A 272 8.88 -3.62 22.80
C ASN A 272 8.70 -4.75 23.84
N ALA A 273 8.05 -5.84 23.45
CA ALA A 273 7.68 -6.91 24.37
C ALA A 273 8.75 -8.02 24.48
N GLY A 274 9.85 -7.95 23.75
CA GLY A 274 10.91 -8.97 23.74
C GLY A 274 10.48 -10.29 23.10
N ASN A 275 9.45 -10.26 22.27
CA ASN A 275 8.93 -11.39 21.50
C ASN A 275 9.35 -11.30 20.01
N GLU A 276 8.81 -12.19 19.17
CA GLU A 276 9.09 -12.22 17.73
C GLU A 276 8.65 -10.96 16.96
N TYR A 277 7.81 -10.10 17.56
CA TYR A 277 7.33 -8.84 16.99
C TYR A 277 8.01 -7.60 17.59
N ASP A 278 9.09 -7.80 18.34
CA ASP A 278 9.87 -6.70 18.93
C ASP A 278 10.52 -5.84 17.85
N ASN A 279 10.29 -4.53 17.90
CA ASN A 279 10.74 -3.58 16.90
C ASN A 279 12.01 -2.80 17.30
N LYS A 280 12.62 -3.07 18.46
CA LYS A 280 13.79 -2.29 18.94
C LYS A 280 14.96 -2.36 17.96
N GLU A 281 15.30 -3.57 17.51
CA GLU A 281 16.40 -3.75 16.56
C GLU A 281 16.07 -3.18 15.19
N ILE A 282 14.84 -3.37 14.71
CA ILE A 282 14.36 -2.78 13.45
C ILE A 282 14.43 -1.24 13.51
N SER A 283 14.00 -0.64 14.64
CA SER A 283 14.09 0.81 14.85
C SER A 283 15.54 1.30 14.81
N ARG A 284 16.46 0.57 15.47
CA ARG A 284 17.88 0.89 15.45
C ARG A 284 18.46 0.85 14.04
N GLN A 285 18.13 -0.18 13.27
CA GLN A 285 18.58 -0.31 11.87
C GLN A 285 18.02 0.82 10.99
N ILE A 286 16.73 1.14 11.08
CA ILE A 286 16.12 2.25 10.35
C ILE A 286 16.83 3.58 10.65
N VAL A 287 17.13 3.86 11.92
CA VAL A 287 17.85 5.07 12.30
C VAL A 287 19.27 5.07 11.75
N THR A 288 19.99 3.96 11.86
CA THR A 288 21.37 3.84 11.35
C THR A 288 21.45 4.04 9.83
N LEU A 289 20.48 3.50 9.06
CA LEU A 289 20.44 3.65 7.60
C LEU A 289 20.08 5.07 7.14
N ARG A 290 19.50 5.89 8.03
CA ARG A 290 19.12 7.29 7.71
C ARG A 290 20.19 8.32 8.12
N LEU A 291 21.21 7.90 8.85
CA LEU A 291 22.36 8.75 9.26
C LEU A 291 23.46 8.71 8.21
#